data_d9bc1fe3c5b5c148564f94fa3c4865ee
#
_entry.id   d9bc1fe3c5b5c148564f94fa3c4865ee
#
_cell.length_a   1.000
_cell.length_b   1.000
_cell.length_c   1.000
_cell.angle_alpha   90.00
_cell.angle_beta   90.00
_cell.angle_gamma   90.00
#
_symmetry.space_group_name_H-M   'P 1'
#
loop_
_entity.id
_entity.type
_entity.pdbx_description
1 polymer ?
#
loop_
_entity_poly.entity_id
_entity_poly.type
_entity_poly.pdbx_seq_one_letter_code
_entity_poly.pdbx_strand_id
1 'polypeptide(L)'
;MMKNSSLLLGLDIGAYITKGVLIKGSSIVASLSIPTDKPAASASNVLKSLLDSVKEEKVTTVAVSGGGKRRLGESLLGKTVVKVDELQAIGIGGLTLAGKSQGLIVNMGTGTAIVAAYDEGRRITHAGGTGVGGGTLLGLSERMLGIRSFEELEAAARRGRAERVDLTVGDIVGGPVGIVPAEATASNFERIGAEASKEDVAAGLFNMVCQVVGVLGAMAAKAYRLEDDVIVSGGLAKSPLASSIIKETMSLFGISPVIPENCEYCTAVGAARSLRILKS
;
A
#
# COMPACT_ATOMS: atom_id res chain seq x y z
N MET A 1 -14.39 -27.63 19.41
CA MET A 1 -12.95 -27.71 19.79
C MET A 1 -12.19 -26.73 18.93
N MET A 2 -11.80 -25.55 19.43
CA MET A 2 -10.94 -24.60 18.73
C MET A 2 -9.56 -25.27 18.56
N LYS A 3 -9.19 -25.65 17.33
CA LYS A 3 -7.83 -26.06 17.03
C LYS A 3 -6.92 -24.90 17.42
N ASN A 4 -5.97 -25.16 18.33
CA ASN A 4 -4.89 -24.25 18.72
C ASN A 4 -4.29 -23.63 17.45
N SER A 5 -4.62 -22.39 17.14
CA SER A 5 -4.19 -21.75 15.89
C SER A 5 -2.72 -21.40 16.03
N SER A 6 -1.87 -22.17 15.34
CA SER A 6 -0.42 -21.90 15.29
C SER A 6 -0.15 -20.46 14.84
N LEU A 7 0.85 -19.83 15.46
CA LEU A 7 1.35 -18.52 15.04
C LEU A 7 1.93 -18.61 13.62
N LEU A 8 1.58 -17.64 12.81
CA LEU A 8 2.16 -17.42 11.48
C LEU A 8 2.99 -16.14 11.51
N LEU A 9 4.17 -16.18 10.92
CA LEU A 9 5.07 -15.05 10.83
C LEU A 9 5.31 -14.70 9.36
N GLY A 10 5.08 -13.43 9.00
CA GLY A 10 5.30 -12.89 7.67
C GLY A 10 6.16 -11.64 7.70
N LEU A 11 7.08 -11.55 6.74
CA LEU A 11 7.92 -10.38 6.50
C LEU A 11 7.69 -9.86 5.08
N ASP A 12 7.63 -8.55 4.95
CA ASP A 12 7.72 -7.82 3.68
C ASP A 12 8.99 -6.98 3.71
N ILE A 13 9.96 -7.31 2.85
CA ILE A 13 11.24 -6.60 2.76
C ILE A 13 11.20 -5.68 1.56
N GLY A 14 10.67 -4.47 1.79
CA GLY A 14 10.62 -3.42 0.78
C GLY A 14 11.98 -2.71 0.59
N ALA A 15 12.03 -1.82 -0.41
CA ALA A 15 13.22 -1.04 -0.73
C ALA A 15 13.57 -0.02 0.39
N TYR A 16 12.55 0.57 1.04
CA TYR A 16 12.72 1.60 2.07
C TYR A 16 12.31 1.15 3.45
N ILE A 17 11.35 0.23 3.57
CA ILE A 17 10.79 -0.22 4.84
C ILE A 17 10.67 -1.73 4.83
N THR A 18 11.16 -2.37 5.90
CA THR A 18 10.93 -3.78 6.22
C THR A 18 9.81 -3.87 7.25
N LYS A 19 8.80 -4.65 6.94
CA LYS A 19 7.61 -4.85 7.78
C LYS A 19 7.47 -6.30 8.17
N GLY A 20 6.97 -6.55 9.38
CA GLY A 20 6.70 -7.89 9.86
C GLY A 20 5.42 -7.97 10.66
N VAL A 21 4.79 -9.13 10.63
CA VAL A 21 3.58 -9.43 11.39
C VAL A 21 3.64 -10.82 12.02
N LEU A 22 3.08 -10.93 13.22
CA LEU A 22 2.68 -12.19 13.85
C LEU A 22 1.16 -12.31 13.82
N ILE A 23 0.65 -13.41 13.32
CA ILE A 23 -0.78 -13.67 13.19
C ILE A 23 -1.16 -14.92 14.00
N LYS A 24 -2.21 -14.80 14.82
CA LYS A 24 -2.85 -15.91 15.53
C LYS A 24 -4.32 -15.99 15.12
N GLY A 25 -4.72 -17.12 14.55
CA GLY A 25 -6.07 -17.23 14.00
C GLY A 25 -6.31 -16.22 12.87
N SER A 26 -7.24 -15.29 13.03
CA SER A 26 -7.53 -14.19 12.11
C SER A 26 -6.86 -12.87 12.49
N SER A 27 -6.31 -12.76 13.70
CA SER A 27 -5.85 -11.48 14.27
C SER A 27 -4.34 -11.30 14.14
N ILE A 28 -3.91 -10.08 13.84
CA ILE A 28 -2.53 -9.64 14.01
C ILE A 28 -2.30 -9.42 15.51
N VAL A 29 -1.37 -10.18 16.09
CA VAL A 29 -1.05 -10.10 17.52
C VAL A 29 0.18 -9.24 17.80
N ALA A 30 1.04 -9.07 16.81
CA ALA A 30 2.16 -8.13 16.83
C ALA A 30 2.51 -7.70 15.41
N SER A 31 2.96 -6.46 15.27
CA SER A 31 3.46 -5.93 14.01
C SER A 31 4.60 -4.93 14.27
N LEU A 32 5.53 -4.83 13.32
CA LEU A 32 6.66 -3.91 13.40
C LEU A 32 7.06 -3.46 11.99
N SER A 33 7.40 -2.19 11.84
CA SER A 33 8.03 -1.65 10.64
C SER A 33 9.28 -0.87 11.00
N ILE A 34 10.36 -1.07 10.24
CA ILE A 34 11.62 -0.33 10.39
C ILE A 34 12.16 0.08 9.02
N PRO A 35 12.99 1.13 8.93
CA PRO A 35 13.73 1.43 7.70
C PRO A 35 14.56 0.24 7.24
N THR A 36 14.61 0.03 5.91
CA THR A 36 15.47 -0.99 5.30
C THR A 36 16.83 -0.37 5.00
N ASP A 37 17.84 -0.69 5.79
CA ASP A 37 19.25 -0.38 5.48
C ASP A 37 19.86 -1.54 4.69
N LYS A 38 20.11 -2.66 5.37
CA LYS A 38 20.57 -3.92 4.78
C LYS A 38 19.44 -4.95 4.86
N PRO A 39 18.85 -5.41 3.75
CA PRO A 39 17.65 -6.26 3.77
C PRO A 39 17.70 -7.44 4.75
N ALA A 40 18.82 -8.18 4.80
CA ALA A 40 18.96 -9.30 5.71
C ALA A 40 19.06 -8.88 7.19
N ALA A 41 19.76 -7.78 7.49
CA ALA A 41 19.85 -7.26 8.85
C ALA A 41 18.51 -6.70 9.33
N SER A 42 17.83 -5.91 8.48
CA SER A 42 16.49 -5.37 8.80
C SER A 42 15.48 -6.50 9.03
N ALA A 43 15.50 -7.54 8.18
CA ALA A 43 14.65 -8.72 8.37
C ALA A 43 14.94 -9.45 9.69
N SER A 44 16.24 -9.61 10.06
CA SER A 44 16.64 -10.22 11.32
C SER A 44 16.16 -9.40 12.53
N ASN A 45 16.29 -8.07 12.46
CA ASN A 45 15.87 -7.19 13.55
C ASN A 45 14.35 -7.23 13.75
N VAL A 46 13.56 -7.17 12.67
CA VAL A 46 12.10 -7.28 12.74
C VAL A 46 11.70 -8.65 13.28
N LEU A 47 12.29 -9.72 12.76
CA LEU A 47 12.01 -11.08 13.21
C LEU A 47 12.30 -11.26 14.70
N LYS A 48 13.47 -10.82 15.17
CA LYS A 48 13.86 -10.90 16.58
C LYS A 48 12.87 -10.16 17.47
N SER A 49 12.56 -8.91 17.15
CA SER A 49 11.62 -8.09 17.96
C SER A 49 10.22 -8.70 18.03
N LEU A 50 9.73 -9.28 16.92
CA LEU A 50 8.44 -9.96 16.90
C LEU A 50 8.45 -11.24 17.74
N LEU A 51 9.53 -12.02 17.70
CA LEU A 51 9.66 -13.23 18.52
C LEU A 51 9.78 -12.92 20.01
N ASP A 52 10.48 -11.84 20.36
CA ASP A 52 10.64 -11.39 21.75
C ASP A 52 9.30 -10.91 22.36
N SER A 53 8.33 -10.50 21.51
CA SER A 53 6.99 -10.07 21.94
C SER A 53 6.07 -11.22 22.36
N VAL A 54 6.40 -12.47 22.01
CA VAL A 54 5.59 -13.68 22.29
C VAL A 54 6.41 -14.67 23.11
N LYS A 55 6.05 -14.83 24.37
CA LYS A 55 6.87 -15.56 25.35
C LYS A 55 6.90 -17.10 25.19
N GLU A 56 6.02 -17.75 24.42
CA GLU A 56 5.80 -19.20 24.55
C GLU A 56 5.52 -20.01 23.27
N GLU A 57 5.43 -19.43 22.07
CA GLU A 57 5.05 -20.21 20.90
C GLU A 57 6.23 -20.46 19.94
N LYS A 58 6.46 -21.73 19.59
CA LYS A 58 7.51 -22.15 18.65
C LYS A 58 7.13 -21.81 17.20
N VAL A 59 7.52 -20.63 16.73
CA VAL A 59 7.53 -20.33 15.30
C VAL A 59 8.76 -21.00 14.69
N THR A 60 8.58 -21.92 13.75
CA THR A 60 9.67 -22.62 13.05
C THR A 60 9.93 -22.09 11.65
N THR A 61 8.95 -21.40 11.08
CA THR A 61 8.96 -20.95 9.68
C THR A 61 8.58 -19.48 9.60
N VAL A 62 9.27 -18.72 8.76
CA VAL A 62 8.96 -17.35 8.41
C VAL A 62 8.69 -17.25 6.92
N ALA A 63 7.53 -16.69 6.54
CA ALA A 63 7.21 -16.37 5.16
C ALA A 63 7.76 -15.00 4.81
N VAL A 64 8.41 -14.86 3.67
CA VAL A 64 9.07 -13.61 3.29
C VAL A 64 8.66 -13.20 1.88
N SER A 65 8.25 -11.95 1.74
CA SER A 65 7.93 -11.32 0.45
C SER A 65 8.67 -10.00 0.27
N GLY A 66 8.35 -9.26 -0.79
CA GLY A 66 9.01 -8.02 -1.18
C GLY A 66 10.30 -8.24 -1.96
N GLY A 67 10.81 -7.17 -2.58
CA GLY A 67 12.00 -7.21 -3.44
C GLY A 67 13.28 -7.67 -2.73
N GLY A 68 13.41 -7.36 -1.44
CA GLY A 68 14.56 -7.72 -0.59
C GLY A 68 14.67 -9.21 -0.26
N LYS A 69 13.61 -10.01 -0.45
CA LYS A 69 13.62 -11.46 -0.18
C LYS A 69 14.72 -12.22 -0.93
N ARG A 70 15.18 -11.69 -2.06
CA ARG A 70 16.27 -12.30 -2.85
C ARG A 70 17.62 -12.29 -2.12
N ARG A 71 17.78 -11.42 -1.12
CA ARG A 71 18.99 -11.27 -0.31
C ARG A 71 19.03 -12.22 0.90
N LEU A 72 17.94 -12.98 1.13
CA LEU A 72 17.89 -13.97 2.20
C LEU A 72 18.22 -15.36 1.70
N GLY A 73 18.91 -16.13 2.56
CA GLY A 73 19.12 -17.57 2.41
C GLY A 73 17.86 -18.37 2.73
N GLU A 74 18.06 -19.67 2.98
CA GLU A 74 16.99 -20.61 3.33
C GLU A 74 16.64 -20.59 4.81
N SER A 75 17.44 -19.91 5.63
CA SER A 75 17.17 -19.74 7.06
C SER A 75 17.43 -18.31 7.52
N LEU A 76 16.69 -17.87 8.53
CA LEU A 76 16.84 -16.60 9.21
C LEU A 76 16.65 -16.80 10.72
N LEU A 77 17.67 -16.52 11.53
CA LEU A 77 17.67 -16.75 12.98
C LEU A 77 17.20 -18.18 13.36
N GLY A 78 17.68 -19.19 12.63
CA GLY A 78 17.33 -20.60 12.87
C GLY A 78 15.91 -20.99 12.44
N LYS A 79 15.18 -20.12 11.76
CA LYS A 79 13.85 -20.41 11.19
C LYS A 79 13.97 -20.68 9.69
N THR A 80 13.18 -21.62 9.19
CA THR A 80 13.08 -21.89 7.74
C THR A 80 12.44 -20.70 7.04
N VAL A 81 13.08 -20.19 5.98
CA VAL A 81 12.55 -19.10 5.15
C VAL A 81 11.74 -19.68 3.99
N VAL A 82 10.48 -19.31 3.89
CA VAL A 82 9.63 -19.59 2.74
C VAL A 82 9.44 -18.29 1.94
N LYS A 83 9.97 -18.25 0.73
CA LYS A 83 9.86 -17.09 -0.16
C LYS A 83 8.53 -17.13 -0.88
N VAL A 84 7.72 -16.09 -0.68
CA VAL A 84 6.38 -15.94 -1.28
C VAL A 84 6.46 -14.93 -2.41
N ASP A 85 5.73 -15.19 -3.51
CA ASP A 85 5.59 -14.22 -4.60
C ASP A 85 4.90 -12.95 -4.09
N GLU A 86 5.33 -11.78 -4.57
CA GLU A 86 4.86 -10.50 -4.06
C GLU A 86 3.41 -10.24 -4.44
N LEU A 87 3.01 -10.56 -5.68
CA LEU A 87 1.64 -10.37 -6.13
C LEU A 87 0.69 -11.32 -5.39
N GLN A 88 1.14 -12.56 -5.15
CA GLN A 88 0.41 -13.51 -4.34
C GLN A 88 0.23 -13.01 -2.90
N ALA A 89 1.29 -12.50 -2.30
CA ALA A 89 1.23 -11.93 -0.95
C ALA A 89 0.30 -10.70 -0.89
N ILE A 90 0.34 -9.80 -1.88
CA ILE A 90 -0.56 -8.65 -1.97
C ILE A 90 -2.02 -9.11 -2.06
N GLY A 91 -2.33 -10.04 -2.98
CA GLY A 91 -3.69 -10.51 -3.17
C GLY A 91 -4.27 -11.17 -1.92
N ILE A 92 -3.56 -12.15 -1.35
CA ILE A 92 -3.97 -12.86 -0.13
C ILE A 92 -4.09 -11.88 1.06
N GLY A 93 -3.12 -10.96 1.19
CA GLY A 93 -3.11 -9.99 2.29
C GLY A 93 -4.26 -9.02 2.24
N GLY A 94 -4.56 -8.45 1.07
CA GLY A 94 -5.68 -7.54 0.87
C GLY A 94 -7.02 -8.22 1.19
N LEU A 95 -7.25 -9.41 0.64
CA LEU A 95 -8.46 -10.18 0.93
C LEU A 95 -8.59 -10.50 2.44
N THR A 96 -7.48 -10.93 3.06
CA THR A 96 -7.46 -11.25 4.50
C THR A 96 -7.83 -10.04 5.36
N LEU A 97 -7.21 -8.89 5.09
CA LEU A 97 -7.44 -7.67 5.87
C LEU A 97 -8.86 -7.11 5.67
N ALA A 98 -9.40 -7.23 4.45
CA ALA A 98 -10.75 -6.76 4.13
C ALA A 98 -11.86 -7.76 4.48
N GLY A 99 -11.52 -9.00 4.85
CA GLY A 99 -12.50 -10.07 5.12
C GLY A 99 -13.31 -10.46 3.88
N LYS A 100 -12.69 -10.39 2.67
CA LYS A 100 -13.34 -10.68 1.40
C LYS A 100 -12.78 -11.96 0.77
N SER A 101 -13.58 -12.64 -0.06
CA SER A 101 -13.19 -13.84 -0.82
C SER A 101 -12.63 -13.51 -2.21
N GLN A 102 -12.94 -12.30 -2.72
CA GLN A 102 -12.44 -11.75 -3.96
C GLN A 102 -12.22 -10.25 -3.82
N GLY A 103 -11.43 -9.65 -4.71
CA GLY A 103 -11.26 -8.19 -4.77
C GLY A 103 -10.13 -7.74 -5.68
N LEU A 104 -10.16 -6.46 -6.02
CA LEU A 104 -9.06 -5.75 -6.65
C LEU A 104 -8.24 -5.04 -5.58
N ILE A 105 -7.01 -5.47 -5.39
CA ILE A 105 -6.11 -4.88 -4.41
C ILE A 105 -5.22 -3.85 -5.10
N VAL A 106 -5.34 -2.59 -4.69
CA VAL A 106 -4.47 -1.48 -5.10
C VAL A 106 -3.46 -1.27 -3.97
N ASN A 107 -2.26 -1.81 -4.13
CA ASN A 107 -1.22 -1.79 -3.09
C ASN A 107 -0.21 -0.67 -3.35
N MET A 108 -0.29 0.37 -2.55
CA MET A 108 0.51 1.60 -2.66
C MET A 108 1.75 1.53 -1.77
N GLY A 109 2.83 1.00 -2.32
CA GLY A 109 4.16 0.96 -1.69
C GLY A 109 5.07 2.08 -2.23
N THR A 110 6.31 1.73 -2.60
CA THR A 110 7.25 2.63 -3.31
C THR A 110 6.68 3.07 -4.65
N GLY A 111 6.20 2.12 -5.45
CA GLY A 111 5.27 2.30 -6.55
C GLY A 111 3.92 1.71 -6.17
N THR A 112 3.07 1.43 -7.16
CA THR A 112 1.74 0.84 -6.94
C THR A 112 1.59 -0.42 -7.77
N ALA A 113 1.22 -1.54 -7.12
CA ALA A 113 0.82 -2.78 -7.77
C ALA A 113 -0.71 -2.94 -7.69
N ILE A 114 -1.33 -3.39 -8.78
CA ILE A 114 -2.76 -3.67 -8.84
C ILE A 114 -2.95 -5.15 -9.13
N VAL A 115 -3.65 -5.83 -8.22
CA VAL A 115 -3.80 -7.29 -8.21
C VAL A 115 -5.26 -7.66 -8.11
N ALA A 116 -5.77 -8.44 -9.06
CA ALA A 116 -7.07 -9.07 -8.98
C ALA A 116 -6.94 -10.43 -8.29
N ALA A 117 -7.67 -10.64 -7.21
CA ALA A 117 -7.62 -11.85 -6.40
C ALA A 117 -9.03 -12.46 -6.27
N TYR A 118 -9.12 -13.76 -6.41
CA TYR A 118 -10.38 -14.53 -6.37
C TYR A 118 -10.17 -15.80 -5.54
N ASP A 119 -11.27 -16.44 -5.17
CA ASP A 119 -11.27 -17.75 -4.54
C ASP A 119 -10.38 -17.78 -3.27
N GLU A 120 -10.56 -16.77 -2.40
CA GLU A 120 -9.77 -16.60 -1.16
C GLU A 120 -8.25 -16.51 -1.39
N GLY A 121 -7.85 -16.01 -2.56
CA GLY A 121 -6.45 -15.86 -2.95
C GLY A 121 -5.82 -17.09 -3.63
N ARG A 122 -6.61 -18.09 -4.02
CA ARG A 122 -6.11 -19.22 -4.83
C ARG A 122 -5.86 -18.83 -6.29
N ARG A 123 -6.60 -17.85 -6.79
CA ARG A 123 -6.42 -17.32 -8.15
C ARG A 123 -6.03 -15.84 -8.07
N ILE A 124 -4.79 -15.55 -8.46
CA ILE A 124 -4.18 -14.21 -8.43
C ILE A 124 -3.79 -13.81 -9.85
N THR A 125 -4.15 -12.60 -10.24
CA THR A 125 -3.80 -12.03 -11.54
C THR A 125 -3.16 -10.64 -11.33
N HIS A 126 -2.01 -10.41 -11.95
CA HIS A 126 -1.44 -9.07 -12.03
C HIS A 126 -2.29 -8.22 -12.98
N ALA A 127 -3.12 -7.36 -12.44
CA ALA A 127 -4.00 -6.49 -13.22
C ALA A 127 -3.27 -5.28 -13.79
N GLY A 128 -2.13 -4.90 -13.21
CA GLY A 128 -1.32 -3.77 -13.66
C GLY A 128 -0.57 -3.11 -12.50
N GLY A 129 -0.15 -1.88 -12.74
CA GLY A 129 0.56 -1.08 -11.74
C GLY A 129 1.19 0.16 -12.37
N THR A 130 1.86 0.92 -11.54
CA THR A 130 2.58 2.13 -11.97
C THR A 130 3.80 2.35 -11.09
N GLY A 131 4.83 3.02 -11.63
CA GLY A 131 5.96 3.52 -10.85
C GLY A 131 5.57 4.67 -9.90
N VAL A 132 4.34 5.17 -9.99
CA VAL A 132 3.84 6.26 -9.14
C VAL A 132 3.36 5.68 -7.80
N GLY A 133 3.84 6.24 -6.69
CA GLY A 133 3.52 5.82 -5.33
C GLY A 133 4.27 6.63 -4.28
N GLY A 134 4.45 6.05 -3.10
CA GLY A 134 5.15 6.72 -1.99
C GLY A 134 6.59 7.12 -2.29
N GLY A 135 7.29 6.33 -3.11
CA GLY A 135 8.64 6.68 -3.58
C GLY A 135 8.66 7.91 -4.48
N THR A 136 7.65 8.06 -5.34
CA THR A 136 7.47 9.24 -6.18
C THR A 136 7.22 10.49 -5.33
N LEU A 137 6.32 10.38 -4.33
CA LEU A 137 6.06 11.46 -3.39
C LEU A 137 7.34 11.94 -2.70
N LEU A 138 8.08 11.04 -2.07
CA LEU A 138 9.28 11.38 -1.32
C LEU A 138 10.40 11.90 -2.24
N GLY A 139 10.60 11.30 -3.41
CA GLY A 139 11.64 11.73 -4.35
C GLY A 139 11.39 13.14 -4.90
N LEU A 140 10.15 13.44 -5.28
CA LEU A 140 9.78 14.78 -5.75
C LEU A 140 9.78 15.80 -4.60
N SER A 141 9.29 15.42 -3.42
CA SER A 141 9.31 16.25 -2.23
C SER A 141 10.74 16.67 -1.84
N GLU A 142 11.67 15.72 -1.81
CA GLU A 142 13.07 16.02 -1.53
C GLU A 142 13.64 17.01 -2.55
N ARG A 143 13.37 16.79 -3.84
CA ARG A 143 13.91 17.62 -4.91
C ARG A 143 13.28 19.01 -4.97
N MET A 144 11.97 19.13 -4.78
CA MET A 144 11.23 20.39 -4.96
C MET A 144 11.16 21.22 -3.67
N LEU A 145 11.06 20.56 -2.51
CA LEU A 145 10.77 21.21 -1.23
C LEU A 145 11.90 21.06 -0.21
N GLY A 146 12.85 20.14 -0.42
CA GLY A 146 13.87 19.76 0.56
C GLY A 146 13.32 18.90 1.70
N ILE A 147 12.10 18.37 1.58
CA ILE A 147 11.44 17.55 2.61
C ILE A 147 11.69 16.07 2.32
N ARG A 148 12.22 15.34 3.32
CA ARG A 148 12.54 13.91 3.24
C ARG A 148 11.64 13.03 4.10
N SER A 149 10.97 13.60 5.09
CA SER A 149 10.04 12.88 5.97
C SER A 149 8.64 12.88 5.37
N PHE A 150 8.01 11.70 5.38
CA PHE A 150 6.64 11.56 4.92
C PHE A 150 5.66 12.32 5.81
N GLU A 151 5.89 12.30 7.11
CA GLU A 151 5.08 12.99 8.12
C GLU A 151 5.16 14.52 7.94
N GLU A 152 6.36 15.05 7.69
CA GLU A 152 6.56 16.46 7.42
C GLU A 152 5.88 16.88 6.11
N LEU A 153 6.01 16.07 5.07
CA LEU A 153 5.37 16.31 3.77
C LEU A 153 3.84 16.30 3.90
N GLU A 154 3.26 15.30 4.58
CA GLU A 154 1.81 15.24 4.81
C GLU A 154 1.32 16.42 5.63
N ALA A 155 2.05 16.81 6.67
CA ALA A 155 1.72 17.97 7.48
C ALA A 155 1.76 19.28 6.67
N ALA A 156 2.71 19.44 5.75
CA ALA A 156 2.74 20.57 4.83
C ALA A 156 1.54 20.54 3.86
N ALA A 157 1.30 19.39 3.22
CA ALA A 157 0.22 19.22 2.26
C ALA A 157 -1.16 19.52 2.85
N ARG A 158 -1.40 19.18 4.11
CA ARG A 158 -2.66 19.49 4.82
C ARG A 158 -2.91 20.99 5.03
N ARG A 159 -1.88 21.83 4.94
CA ARG A 159 -2.00 23.30 5.04
C ARG A 159 -2.05 23.97 3.69
N GLY A 160 -1.68 23.24 2.62
CA GLY A 160 -1.66 23.75 1.26
C GLY A 160 -2.95 23.46 0.50
N ARG A 161 -3.00 23.97 -0.72
CA ARG A 161 -4.14 23.87 -1.65
C ARG A 161 -3.62 23.47 -3.03
N ALA A 162 -3.99 22.26 -3.47
CA ALA A 162 -3.54 21.72 -4.76
C ALA A 162 -3.99 22.60 -5.94
N GLU A 163 -5.18 23.21 -5.89
CA GLU A 163 -5.71 24.09 -6.94
C GLU A 163 -4.89 25.39 -7.13
N ARG A 164 -3.92 25.67 -6.25
CA ARG A 164 -2.97 26.78 -6.46
C ARG A 164 -1.80 26.42 -7.37
N VAL A 165 -1.57 25.13 -7.55
CA VAL A 165 -0.51 24.62 -8.43
C VAL A 165 -1.06 23.83 -9.61
N ASP A 166 -2.27 23.28 -9.48
CA ASP A 166 -2.96 22.52 -10.52
C ASP A 166 -3.93 23.42 -11.31
N LEU A 167 -4.15 23.08 -12.59
CA LEU A 167 -5.20 23.66 -13.40
C LEU A 167 -6.45 22.79 -13.31
N THR A 168 -7.61 23.38 -13.02
CA THR A 168 -8.87 22.65 -12.90
C THR A 168 -9.64 22.59 -14.22
N VAL A 169 -10.62 21.70 -14.31
CA VAL A 169 -11.54 21.60 -15.45
C VAL A 169 -12.32 22.92 -15.60
N GLY A 170 -12.79 23.49 -14.49
CA GLY A 170 -13.50 24.77 -14.49
C GLY A 170 -12.67 25.92 -15.01
N ASP A 171 -11.35 25.94 -14.78
CA ASP A 171 -10.46 26.97 -15.32
C ASP A 171 -10.35 26.92 -16.84
N ILE A 172 -10.48 25.72 -17.43
CA ILE A 172 -10.36 25.53 -18.89
C ILE A 172 -11.68 25.77 -19.59
N VAL A 173 -12.77 25.19 -19.09
CA VAL A 173 -14.06 25.15 -19.79
C VAL A 173 -15.17 25.94 -19.09
N GLY A 174 -14.92 26.52 -17.92
CA GLY A 174 -15.87 27.33 -17.18
C GLY A 174 -16.94 26.55 -16.42
N GLY A 175 -16.86 25.20 -16.35
CA GLY A 175 -17.85 24.37 -15.68
C GLY A 175 -17.51 22.89 -15.74
N PRO A 176 -18.39 21.98 -15.22
CA PRO A 176 -18.18 20.54 -15.25
C PRO A 176 -18.25 19.95 -16.67
N VAL A 177 -17.59 18.80 -16.90
CA VAL A 177 -17.62 18.06 -18.16
C VAL A 177 -18.06 16.62 -17.93
N GLY A 178 -19.26 16.26 -18.33
CA GLY A 178 -19.81 14.93 -18.07
C GLY A 178 -19.90 14.62 -16.58
N ILE A 179 -19.21 13.56 -16.15
CA ILE A 179 -19.13 13.18 -14.71
C ILE A 179 -18.03 13.92 -13.95
N VAL A 180 -17.21 14.71 -14.65
CA VAL A 180 -16.04 15.37 -14.05
C VAL A 180 -16.46 16.74 -13.53
N PRO A 181 -16.37 17.01 -12.22
CA PRO A 181 -16.73 18.30 -11.64
C PRO A 181 -15.75 19.39 -12.05
N ALA A 182 -16.17 20.67 -11.95
CA ALA A 182 -15.34 21.80 -12.31
C ALA A 182 -14.04 21.90 -11.49
N GLU A 183 -14.08 21.44 -10.24
CA GLU A 183 -12.96 21.44 -9.30
C GLU A 183 -11.96 20.33 -9.56
N ALA A 184 -12.28 19.36 -10.43
CA ALA A 184 -11.35 18.27 -10.77
C ALA A 184 -10.11 18.82 -11.47
N THR A 185 -8.96 18.22 -11.17
CA THR A 185 -7.69 18.57 -11.82
C THR A 185 -7.72 18.18 -13.29
N ALA A 186 -7.46 19.15 -14.17
CA ALA A 186 -7.27 18.95 -15.60
C ALA A 186 -5.78 18.78 -15.95
N SER A 187 -4.89 19.52 -15.26
CA SER A 187 -3.45 19.40 -15.43
C SER A 187 -2.74 19.63 -14.11
N ASN A 188 -1.98 18.62 -13.66
CA ASN A 188 -1.18 18.75 -12.45
C ASN A 188 0.01 19.69 -12.71
N PHE A 189 0.27 20.58 -11.75
CA PHE A 189 1.41 21.50 -11.73
C PHE A 189 1.48 22.52 -12.87
N GLU A 190 0.42 22.70 -13.67
CA GLU A 190 0.40 23.69 -14.74
C GLU A 190 0.53 25.14 -14.21
N ARG A 191 0.04 25.40 -12.99
CA ARG A 191 0.08 26.72 -12.34
C ARG A 191 1.23 26.89 -11.37
N ILE A 192 2.19 25.96 -11.34
CA ILE A 192 3.33 26.10 -10.44
C ILE A 192 4.15 27.32 -10.80
N GLY A 193 4.04 28.36 -10.02
CA GLY A 193 4.73 29.66 -10.22
C GLY A 193 5.40 30.15 -8.94
N ALA A 194 6.03 31.32 -9.02
CA ALA A 194 6.78 31.91 -7.91
C ALA A 194 5.91 32.22 -6.67
N GLU A 195 4.60 32.32 -6.82
CA GLU A 195 3.65 32.59 -5.72
C GLU A 195 3.16 31.31 -5.01
N ALA A 196 3.42 30.13 -5.56
CA ALA A 196 3.04 28.86 -4.94
C ALA A 196 3.85 28.63 -3.66
N SER A 197 3.16 28.42 -2.55
CA SER A 197 3.81 28.09 -1.28
C SER A 197 4.35 26.65 -1.31
N LYS A 198 5.28 26.32 -0.39
CA LYS A 198 5.76 24.94 -0.23
C LYS A 198 4.62 23.98 0.15
N GLU A 199 3.65 24.49 0.91
CA GLU A 199 2.45 23.78 1.32
C GLU A 199 1.55 23.46 0.11
N ASP A 200 1.36 24.40 -0.81
CA ASP A 200 0.58 24.21 -2.02
C ASP A 200 1.24 23.18 -2.95
N VAL A 201 2.56 23.25 -3.11
CA VAL A 201 3.34 22.25 -3.87
C VAL A 201 3.22 20.86 -3.22
N ALA A 202 3.31 20.77 -1.88
CA ALA A 202 3.12 19.51 -1.18
C ALA A 202 1.71 18.94 -1.40
N ALA A 203 0.67 19.77 -1.35
CA ALA A 203 -0.71 19.36 -1.64
C ALA A 203 -0.86 18.87 -3.09
N GLY A 204 -0.28 19.56 -4.06
CA GLY A 204 -0.26 19.15 -5.48
C GLY A 204 0.43 17.80 -5.69
N LEU A 205 1.55 17.53 -4.99
CA LEU A 205 2.22 16.25 -5.05
C LEU A 205 1.34 15.09 -4.56
N PHE A 206 0.66 15.26 -3.42
CA PHE A 206 -0.31 14.27 -2.94
C PHE A 206 -1.45 14.07 -3.92
N ASN A 207 -2.02 15.18 -4.42
CA ASN A 207 -3.11 15.17 -5.38
C ASN A 207 -2.72 14.37 -6.63
N MET A 208 -1.62 14.73 -7.28
CA MET A 208 -1.13 14.06 -8.49
C MET A 208 -0.95 12.56 -8.28
N VAL A 209 -0.19 12.15 -7.24
CA VAL A 209 0.11 10.74 -6.99
C VAL A 209 -1.15 9.94 -6.68
N CYS A 210 -2.02 10.46 -5.83
CA CYS A 210 -3.23 9.76 -5.42
C CYS A 210 -4.29 9.70 -6.52
N GLN A 211 -4.43 10.75 -7.33
CA GLN A 211 -5.34 10.74 -8.49
C GLN A 211 -4.89 9.73 -9.55
N VAL A 212 -3.60 9.69 -9.91
CA VAL A 212 -3.07 8.69 -10.86
C VAL A 212 -3.39 7.28 -10.39
N VAL A 213 -3.14 6.98 -9.11
CA VAL A 213 -3.42 5.66 -8.55
C VAL A 213 -4.91 5.38 -8.47
N GLY A 214 -5.72 6.37 -8.07
CA GLY A 214 -7.18 6.25 -7.96
C GLY A 214 -7.82 5.96 -9.33
N VAL A 215 -7.44 6.70 -10.37
CA VAL A 215 -7.94 6.48 -11.75
C VAL A 215 -7.53 5.11 -12.28
N LEU A 216 -6.25 4.72 -12.15
CA LEU A 216 -5.79 3.41 -12.59
C LEU A 216 -6.47 2.27 -11.83
N GLY A 217 -6.67 2.42 -10.52
CA GLY A 217 -7.42 1.46 -9.71
C GLY A 217 -8.87 1.32 -10.15
N ALA A 218 -9.55 2.45 -10.41
CA ALA A 218 -10.93 2.45 -10.88
C ALA A 218 -11.07 1.80 -12.28
N MET A 219 -10.18 2.11 -13.20
CA MET A 219 -10.15 1.49 -14.53
C MET A 219 -9.90 -0.02 -14.45
N ALA A 220 -8.97 -0.45 -13.61
CA ALA A 220 -8.69 -1.86 -13.39
C ALA A 220 -9.91 -2.56 -12.75
N ALA A 221 -10.58 -1.94 -11.78
CA ALA A 221 -11.78 -2.51 -11.15
C ALA A 221 -12.86 -2.80 -12.19
N LYS A 222 -13.14 -1.85 -13.09
CA LYS A 222 -14.09 -2.04 -14.20
C LYS A 222 -13.64 -3.14 -15.17
N ALA A 223 -12.37 -3.17 -15.53
CA ALA A 223 -11.83 -4.18 -16.45
C ALA A 223 -11.93 -5.61 -15.89
N TYR A 224 -11.80 -5.78 -14.57
CA TYR A 224 -11.86 -7.08 -13.89
C TYR A 224 -13.23 -7.37 -13.28
N ARG A 225 -14.20 -6.47 -13.39
CA ARG A 225 -15.56 -6.55 -12.81
C ARG A 225 -15.52 -6.76 -11.30
N LEU A 226 -14.74 -5.92 -10.62
CA LEU A 226 -14.52 -5.94 -9.17
C LEU A 226 -14.78 -4.55 -8.55
N GLU A 227 -15.71 -3.76 -9.14
CA GLU A 227 -16.03 -2.40 -8.70
C GLU A 227 -16.50 -2.34 -7.25
N ASP A 228 -17.24 -3.37 -6.80
CA ASP A 228 -17.78 -3.49 -5.44
C ASP A 228 -16.77 -4.05 -4.44
N ASP A 229 -15.61 -4.52 -4.92
CA ASP A 229 -14.62 -5.24 -4.14
C ASP A 229 -13.23 -4.62 -4.24
N VAL A 230 -13.13 -3.29 -4.33
CA VAL A 230 -11.85 -2.59 -4.38
C VAL A 230 -11.28 -2.42 -2.97
N ILE A 231 -10.02 -2.82 -2.80
CA ILE A 231 -9.26 -2.77 -1.55
C ILE A 231 -8.00 -1.95 -1.77
N VAL A 232 -7.84 -0.85 -1.04
CA VAL A 232 -6.61 -0.03 -1.09
C VAL A 232 -5.73 -0.38 0.11
N SER A 233 -4.47 -0.64 -0.14
CA SER A 233 -3.50 -1.08 0.87
C SER A 233 -2.10 -0.52 0.60
N GLY A 234 -1.14 -0.88 1.44
CA GLY A 234 0.23 -0.42 1.33
C GLY A 234 0.56 0.76 2.24
N GLY A 235 1.82 1.15 2.30
CA GLY A 235 2.30 2.17 3.25
C GLY A 235 1.66 3.54 3.04
N LEU A 236 1.44 3.95 1.78
CA LEU A 236 0.83 5.24 1.46
C LEU A 236 -0.67 5.26 1.83
N ALA A 237 -1.35 4.14 1.76
CA ALA A 237 -2.77 4.03 2.13
C ALA A 237 -3.03 4.28 3.63
N LYS A 238 -2.00 4.24 4.49
CA LYS A 238 -2.10 4.61 5.90
C LYS A 238 -2.32 6.12 6.10
N SER A 239 -1.89 6.95 5.16
CA SER A 239 -2.08 8.40 5.21
C SER A 239 -3.56 8.74 5.08
N PRO A 240 -4.17 9.44 6.05
CA PRO A 240 -5.55 9.91 5.92
C PRO A 240 -5.75 10.86 4.74
N LEU A 241 -4.75 11.69 4.41
CA LEU A 241 -4.81 12.60 3.26
C LEU A 241 -4.82 11.81 1.95
N ALA A 242 -3.88 10.87 1.76
CA ALA A 242 -3.84 10.03 0.56
C ALA A 242 -5.12 9.21 0.42
N SER A 243 -5.61 8.64 1.52
CA SER A 243 -6.85 7.86 1.57
C SER A 243 -8.08 8.67 1.18
N SER A 244 -8.17 9.94 1.60
CA SER A 244 -9.26 10.84 1.20
C SER A 244 -9.25 11.09 -0.30
N ILE A 245 -8.11 11.52 -0.84
CA ILE A 245 -7.98 11.84 -2.28
C ILE A 245 -8.28 10.61 -3.15
N ILE A 246 -7.82 9.42 -2.75
CA ILE A 246 -8.11 8.18 -3.50
C ILE A 246 -9.59 7.85 -3.49
N LYS A 247 -10.26 7.94 -2.31
CA LYS A 247 -11.70 7.70 -2.20
C LYS A 247 -12.49 8.69 -3.06
N GLU A 248 -12.17 9.96 -2.99
CA GLU A 248 -12.78 11.01 -3.80
C GLU A 248 -12.59 10.73 -5.30
N THR A 249 -11.36 10.43 -5.72
CA THR A 249 -11.05 10.10 -7.12
C THR A 249 -11.84 8.88 -7.60
N MET A 250 -11.87 7.78 -6.83
CA MET A 250 -12.59 6.56 -7.21
C MET A 250 -14.10 6.76 -7.19
N SER A 251 -14.62 7.64 -6.34
CA SER A 251 -16.06 7.96 -6.28
C SER A 251 -16.59 8.57 -7.58
N LEU A 252 -15.77 9.30 -8.34
CA LEU A 252 -16.13 9.81 -9.67
C LEU A 252 -16.47 8.69 -10.66
N PHE A 253 -15.97 7.49 -10.42
CA PHE A 253 -16.24 6.28 -11.21
C PHE A 253 -17.31 5.38 -10.60
N GLY A 254 -17.97 5.84 -9.50
CA GLY A 254 -18.98 5.07 -8.78
C GLY A 254 -18.40 3.99 -7.85
N ILE A 255 -17.11 4.09 -7.50
CA ILE A 255 -16.41 3.07 -6.71
C ILE A 255 -16.15 3.59 -5.30
N SER A 256 -16.50 2.78 -4.28
CA SER A 256 -16.23 3.04 -2.87
C SER A 256 -15.20 2.04 -2.33
N PRO A 257 -13.90 2.35 -2.37
CA PRO A 257 -12.87 1.41 -1.95
C PRO A 257 -12.85 1.21 -0.44
N VAL A 258 -12.54 -0.02 0.00
CA VAL A 258 -12.25 -0.34 1.39
C VAL A 258 -10.76 -0.11 1.65
N ILE A 259 -10.45 0.61 2.73
CA ILE A 259 -9.09 0.74 3.27
C ILE A 259 -9.10 0.05 4.62
N PRO A 260 -8.62 -1.19 4.73
CA PRO A 260 -8.70 -1.94 5.98
C PRO A 260 -7.70 -1.40 7.01
N GLU A 261 -7.99 -1.65 8.29
CA GLU A 261 -6.99 -1.48 9.34
C GLU A 261 -5.75 -2.31 9.04
N ASN A 262 -4.58 -1.79 9.45
CA ASN A 262 -3.27 -2.42 9.18
C ASN A 262 -2.97 -2.59 7.67
N CYS A 263 -3.56 -1.75 6.82
CA CYS A 263 -3.37 -1.79 5.37
C CYS A 263 -1.89 -1.73 4.96
N GLU A 264 -1.04 -1.09 5.75
CA GLU A 264 0.40 -0.99 5.53
C GLU A 264 1.13 -2.33 5.65
N TYR A 265 0.55 -3.31 6.35
CA TYR A 265 1.13 -4.65 6.52
C TYR A 265 0.56 -5.68 5.52
N CYS A 266 -0.21 -5.26 4.53
CA CYS A 266 -0.89 -6.13 3.58
C CYS A 266 0.01 -7.26 3.04
N THR A 267 1.16 -6.92 2.47
CA THR A 267 2.11 -7.89 1.89
C THR A 267 2.66 -8.86 2.94
N ALA A 268 3.00 -8.37 4.15
CA ALA A 268 3.48 -9.24 5.23
C ALA A 268 2.39 -10.20 5.74
N VAL A 269 1.14 -9.72 5.84
CA VAL A 269 -0.04 -10.54 6.20
C VAL A 269 -0.25 -11.63 5.16
N GLY A 270 -0.23 -11.29 3.88
CA GLY A 270 -0.41 -12.26 2.81
C GLY A 270 0.72 -13.28 2.75
N ALA A 271 1.98 -12.85 2.96
CA ALA A 271 3.10 -13.78 3.08
C ALA A 271 2.87 -14.80 4.20
N ALA A 272 2.50 -14.34 5.41
CA ALA A 272 2.20 -15.23 6.53
C ALA A 272 1.06 -16.20 6.22
N ARG A 273 -0.02 -15.72 5.60
CA ARG A 273 -1.20 -16.53 5.24
C ARG A 273 -0.92 -17.57 4.17
N SER A 274 -0.03 -17.28 3.23
CA SER A 274 0.40 -18.22 2.19
C SER A 274 0.93 -19.54 2.76
N LEU A 275 1.49 -19.55 3.98
CA LEU A 275 1.95 -20.78 4.65
C LEU A 275 0.83 -21.79 4.92
N ARG A 276 -0.44 -21.37 4.95
CA ARG A 276 -1.59 -22.26 5.11
C ARG A 276 -2.15 -22.71 3.77
N ILE A 277 -2.22 -21.79 2.80
CA ILE A 277 -2.78 -22.06 1.46
C ILE A 277 -1.89 -23.01 0.67
N LEU A 278 -0.56 -22.90 0.80
CA LEU A 278 0.39 -23.78 0.12
C LEU A 278 0.48 -25.19 0.72
N LYS A 279 -0.17 -25.44 1.87
CA LYS A 279 -0.21 -26.76 2.54
C LYS A 279 -1.55 -27.48 2.38
N SER A 280 -2.57 -26.81 1.80
CA SER A 280 -3.88 -27.37 1.49
C SER A 280 -3.96 -27.77 0.02
#